data_4a68f2e41305329a6672ffc79d1c9fd5
#
_entry.id   4a68f2e41305329a6672ffc79d1c9fd5
#
_cell.length_a   1.000
_cell.length_b   1.000
_cell.length_c   1.000
_cell.angle_alpha   90.00
_cell.angle_beta   90.00
_cell.angle_gamma   90.00
#
_symmetry.space_group_name_H-M   'P 1'
#
loop_
_entity.id
_entity.type
_entity.pdbx_description
1 polymer ?
#
loop_
_entity_poly.entity_id
_entity_poly.type
_entity_poly.pdbx_seq_one_letter_code
_entity_poly.pdbx_strand_id
1 'polypeptide(L)'
;AGSEGLSVVPFGNGAERMLCNRCPRAGIIGLDLNRHTTAHILRATQEGIAYSFRYGIDIMRGLGVRPDVIRAGAANLFLSPLFRQTLSMLTGARIELFTTDGALGAARGAALGAGYYKTRGEAFAALRRLEVVEPAEADRETLEEGYRAWVREVEKRME
;
A
#
# COMPACT_ATOMS: atom_id res chain seq x y z
N ALA A 1 6.64 15.16 -1.59
CA ALA A 1 5.73 14.42 -0.70
C ALA A 1 4.68 15.36 -0.09
N GLY A 2 3.57 14.76 0.41
CA GLY A 2 2.54 15.50 1.16
C GLY A 2 1.54 16.27 0.32
N SER A 3 1.65 16.24 -1.00
CA SER A 3 0.68 16.84 -1.96
C SER A 3 0.15 18.23 -1.53
N GLU A 4 0.98 19.07 -0.93
CA GLU A 4 0.66 20.40 -0.40
C GLU A 4 -0.54 20.41 0.58
N GLY A 5 -0.68 19.38 1.38
CA GLY A 5 -1.78 19.22 2.35
C GLY A 5 -3.05 18.57 1.81
N LEU A 6 -3.09 18.26 0.50
CA LEU A 6 -4.17 17.46 -0.08
C LEU A 6 -4.04 16.00 0.36
N SER A 7 -5.12 15.42 0.86
CA SER A 7 -5.14 14.03 1.33
C SER A 7 -6.33 13.27 0.74
N VAL A 8 -6.17 11.95 0.57
CA VAL A 8 -7.22 11.05 0.07
C VAL A 8 -7.41 9.89 1.02
N VAL A 9 -8.66 9.68 1.44
CA VAL A 9 -9.10 8.48 2.14
C VAL A 9 -9.67 7.52 1.10
N PRO A 10 -9.06 6.33 0.85
CA PRO A 10 -9.40 5.49 -0.30
C PRO A 10 -10.53 4.48 -0.04
N PHE A 11 -11.18 4.51 1.10
CA PHE A 11 -12.16 3.51 1.55
C PHE A 11 -13.55 3.72 0.94
N GLY A 12 -13.69 3.46 -0.37
CA GLY A 12 -14.92 3.68 -1.14
C GLY A 12 -15.78 2.45 -1.40
N ASN A 13 -15.32 1.25 -1.03
CA ASN A 13 -15.95 -0.01 -1.41
C ASN A 13 -16.84 -0.64 -0.31
N GLY A 14 -17.17 0.11 0.73
CA GLY A 14 -18.01 -0.35 1.84
C GLY A 14 -17.23 -0.63 3.11
N ALA A 15 -17.54 -1.74 3.78
CA ALA A 15 -16.95 -2.08 5.07
C ALA A 15 -15.49 -2.56 4.95
N GLU A 16 -14.61 -1.96 5.73
CA GLU A 16 -13.18 -2.27 5.74
C GLU A 16 -12.81 -3.14 6.96
N ARG A 17 -12.26 -4.32 6.71
CA ARG A 17 -11.90 -5.27 7.79
C ARG A 17 -10.89 -4.70 8.78
N MET A 18 -9.88 -3.98 8.30
CA MET A 18 -8.88 -3.35 9.16
C MET A 18 -9.45 -2.21 10.02
N LEU A 19 -10.65 -1.73 9.70
CA LEU A 19 -11.41 -0.74 10.46
C LEU A 19 -12.61 -1.37 11.19
N CYS A 20 -12.50 -2.63 11.60
CA CYS A 20 -13.55 -3.37 12.31
C CYS A 20 -14.89 -3.41 11.55
N ASN A 21 -14.86 -3.55 10.24
CA ASN A 21 -16.00 -3.55 9.32
C ASN A 21 -16.80 -2.22 9.29
N ARG A 22 -16.19 -1.11 9.69
CA ARG A 22 -16.79 0.23 9.52
C ARG A 22 -16.65 0.71 8.07
N CYS A 23 -17.52 1.66 7.68
CA CYS A 23 -17.60 2.25 6.35
C CYS A 23 -17.23 3.74 6.40
N PRO A 24 -15.96 4.14 6.44
CA PRO A 24 -15.56 5.54 6.58
C PRO A 24 -15.84 6.38 5.33
N ARG A 25 -16.16 5.73 4.22
CA ARG A 25 -16.32 6.32 2.88
C ARG A 25 -15.03 6.96 2.34
N ALA A 26 -14.90 6.97 1.03
CA ALA A 26 -13.81 7.68 0.37
C ALA A 26 -14.00 9.20 0.46
N GLY A 27 -12.89 9.93 0.37
CA GLY A 27 -12.95 11.40 0.34
C GLY A 27 -11.63 12.02 -0.07
N ILE A 28 -11.73 13.20 -0.67
CA ILE A 28 -10.62 14.09 -0.95
C ILE A 28 -10.72 15.23 0.07
N ILE A 29 -9.65 15.48 0.83
CA ILE A 29 -9.63 16.39 1.96
C ILE A 29 -8.61 17.50 1.68
N GLY A 30 -8.96 18.74 1.99
CA GLY A 30 -8.08 19.89 1.84
C GLY A 30 -7.91 20.36 0.39
N LEU A 31 -8.82 20.00 -0.51
CA LEU A 31 -8.75 20.45 -1.90
C LEU A 31 -8.94 21.98 -1.99
N ASP A 32 -7.96 22.66 -2.58
CA ASP A 32 -7.99 24.06 -2.95
C ASP A 32 -7.74 24.16 -4.46
N LEU A 33 -8.75 24.60 -5.21
CA LEU A 33 -8.70 24.66 -6.68
C LEU A 33 -7.74 25.73 -7.22
N ASN A 34 -7.29 26.67 -6.37
CA ASN A 34 -6.29 27.66 -6.75
C ASN A 34 -4.85 27.14 -6.61
N ARG A 35 -4.65 26.05 -5.85
CA ARG A 35 -3.32 25.48 -5.57
C ARG A 35 -3.13 24.11 -6.20
N HIS A 36 -4.13 23.25 -6.06
CA HIS A 36 -4.02 21.85 -6.40
C HIS A 36 -4.36 21.60 -7.87
N THR A 37 -3.47 20.90 -8.54
CA THR A 37 -3.64 20.42 -9.91
C THR A 37 -4.00 18.92 -9.90
N THR A 38 -4.32 18.37 -11.08
CA THR A 38 -4.50 16.92 -11.25
C THR A 38 -3.31 16.10 -10.73
N ALA A 39 -2.08 16.61 -10.89
CA ALA A 39 -0.88 15.92 -10.38
C ALA A 39 -0.91 15.78 -8.85
N HIS A 40 -1.36 16.81 -8.13
CA HIS A 40 -1.51 16.75 -6.66
C HIS A 40 -2.58 15.71 -6.26
N ILE A 41 -3.70 15.66 -6.98
CA ILE A 41 -4.76 14.68 -6.72
C ILE A 41 -4.26 13.26 -6.94
N LEU A 42 -3.56 12.99 -8.05
CA LEU A 42 -3.00 11.68 -8.34
C LEU A 42 -1.94 11.26 -7.33
N ARG A 43 -1.10 12.20 -6.89
CA ARG A 43 -0.10 11.95 -5.84
C ARG A 43 -0.77 11.67 -4.50
N ALA A 44 -1.70 12.53 -4.06
CA ALA A 44 -2.45 12.34 -2.81
C ALA A 44 -3.22 11.01 -2.79
N THR A 45 -3.72 10.57 -3.94
CA THR A 45 -4.37 9.26 -4.07
C THR A 45 -3.39 8.12 -3.80
N GLN A 46 -2.21 8.16 -4.40
CA GLN A 46 -1.18 7.13 -4.16
C GLN A 46 -0.66 7.16 -2.72
N GLU A 47 -0.45 8.35 -2.15
CA GLU A 47 -0.07 8.52 -0.75
C GLU A 47 -1.16 7.97 0.19
N GLY A 48 -2.44 8.30 -0.04
CA GLY A 48 -3.56 7.79 0.76
C GLY A 48 -3.71 6.27 0.73
N ILE A 49 -3.46 5.65 -0.42
CA ILE A 49 -3.42 4.18 -0.51
C ILE A 49 -2.19 3.63 0.24
N ALA A 50 -1.02 4.26 0.12
CA ALA A 50 0.16 3.86 0.90
C ALA A 50 -0.06 4.01 2.41
N TYR A 51 -0.75 5.05 2.86
CA TYR A 51 -1.17 5.23 4.25
C TYR A 51 -2.08 4.11 4.74
N SER A 52 -3.01 3.65 3.90
CA SER A 52 -3.87 2.51 4.26
C SER A 52 -3.07 1.21 4.45
N PHE A 53 -2.06 0.96 3.62
CA PHE A 53 -1.12 -0.16 3.81
C PHE A 53 -0.33 -0.02 5.11
N ARG A 54 0.19 1.19 5.40
CA ARG A 54 0.92 1.47 6.65
C ARG A 54 0.04 1.24 7.86
N TYR A 55 -1.23 1.68 7.83
CA TYR A 55 -2.19 1.46 8.90
C TYR A 55 -2.39 -0.04 9.19
N GLY A 56 -2.56 -0.85 8.14
CA GLY A 56 -2.63 -2.31 8.28
C GLY A 56 -1.35 -2.92 8.87
N ILE A 57 -0.19 -2.43 8.46
CA ILE A 57 1.12 -2.86 9.01
C ILE A 57 1.25 -2.45 10.48
N ASP A 58 0.75 -1.29 10.89
CA ASP A 58 0.80 -0.87 12.29
C ASP A 58 -0.10 -1.74 13.17
N ILE A 59 -1.25 -2.20 12.67
CA ILE A 59 -2.06 -3.23 13.33
C ILE A 59 -1.24 -4.53 13.50
N MET A 60 -0.57 -5.00 12.45
CA MET A 60 0.29 -6.19 12.53
C MET A 60 1.41 -6.02 13.55
N ARG A 61 2.03 -4.84 13.60
CA ARG A 61 3.08 -4.51 14.59
C ARG A 61 2.54 -4.55 16.02
N GLY A 62 1.33 -4.07 16.24
CA GLY A 62 0.63 -4.19 17.52
C GLY A 62 0.41 -5.63 17.97
N LEU A 63 0.33 -6.57 17.01
CA LEU A 63 0.24 -8.01 17.26
C LEU A 63 1.62 -8.71 17.31
N GLY A 64 2.72 -7.95 17.32
CA GLY A 64 4.09 -8.48 17.39
C GLY A 64 4.68 -8.91 16.04
N VAL A 65 3.96 -8.73 14.92
CA VAL A 65 4.48 -9.04 13.57
C VAL A 65 5.14 -7.80 12.98
N ARG A 66 6.44 -7.90 12.65
CA ARG A 66 7.22 -6.81 12.05
C ARG A 66 7.69 -7.20 10.66
N PRO A 67 6.98 -6.82 9.60
CA PRO A 67 7.40 -7.13 8.24
C PRO A 67 8.56 -6.22 7.82
N ASP A 68 9.72 -6.82 7.53
CA ASP A 68 10.90 -6.12 7.00
C ASP A 68 10.93 -6.15 5.46
N VAL A 69 10.09 -6.98 4.85
CA VAL A 69 10.02 -7.18 3.40
C VAL A 69 8.59 -7.27 2.94
N ILE A 70 8.24 -6.47 1.93
CA ILE A 70 6.99 -6.56 1.18
C ILE A 70 7.31 -7.20 -0.18
N ARG A 71 6.76 -8.39 -0.45
CA ARG A 71 6.87 -9.04 -1.75
C ARG A 71 5.62 -8.78 -2.59
N ALA A 72 5.81 -8.22 -3.77
CA ALA A 72 4.73 -7.83 -4.66
C ALA A 72 4.96 -8.31 -6.09
N GLY A 73 3.88 -8.56 -6.80
CA GLY A 73 3.92 -8.73 -8.25
C GLY A 73 4.09 -7.38 -8.95
N ALA A 74 4.76 -7.36 -10.10
CA ALA A 74 4.88 -6.19 -10.95
C ALA A 74 3.55 -5.92 -11.69
N ALA A 75 2.54 -5.49 -10.93
CA ALA A 75 1.18 -5.25 -11.39
C ALA A 75 0.51 -4.11 -10.60
N ASN A 76 -0.56 -3.54 -11.16
CA ASN A 76 -1.37 -2.50 -10.53
C ASN A 76 -0.53 -1.32 -10.01
N LEU A 77 -0.81 -0.85 -8.80
CA LEU A 77 -0.08 0.27 -8.18
C LEU A 77 1.41 0.01 -7.97
N PHE A 78 1.83 -1.24 -7.84
CA PHE A 78 3.24 -1.58 -7.77
C PHE A 78 4.01 -1.32 -9.07
N LEU A 79 3.35 -0.99 -10.17
CA LEU A 79 4.00 -0.46 -11.39
C LEU A 79 4.48 0.98 -11.21
N SER A 80 3.89 1.75 -10.29
CA SER A 80 4.29 3.13 -10.01
C SER A 80 5.55 3.18 -9.12
N PRO A 81 6.68 3.72 -9.62
CA PRO A 81 7.85 3.95 -8.77
C PRO A 81 7.54 4.85 -7.58
N LEU A 82 6.71 5.90 -7.79
CA LEU A 82 6.26 6.79 -6.72
C LEU A 82 5.59 6.04 -5.59
N PHE A 83 4.63 5.15 -5.92
CA PHE A 83 3.92 4.35 -4.91
C PHE A 83 4.87 3.43 -4.13
N ARG A 84 5.77 2.72 -4.84
CA ARG A 84 6.72 1.80 -4.19
C ARG A 84 7.66 2.53 -3.24
N GLN A 85 8.21 3.67 -3.68
CA GLN A 85 9.09 4.50 -2.85
C GLN A 85 8.35 5.04 -1.61
N THR A 86 7.14 5.61 -1.81
CA THR A 86 6.32 6.12 -0.71
C THR A 86 5.99 5.02 0.30
N LEU A 87 5.56 3.85 -0.16
CA LEU A 87 5.22 2.73 0.71
C LEU A 87 6.45 2.21 1.47
N SER A 88 7.60 2.08 0.81
CA SER A 88 8.85 1.64 1.44
C SER A 88 9.30 2.63 2.53
N MET A 89 9.30 3.93 2.24
CA MET A 89 9.63 4.98 3.21
C MET A 89 8.71 4.98 4.43
N LEU A 90 7.39 4.88 4.20
CA LEU A 90 6.38 4.87 5.27
C LEU A 90 6.48 3.65 6.19
N THR A 91 6.77 2.50 5.62
CA THR A 91 6.75 1.24 6.38
C THR A 91 8.11 0.86 6.94
N GLY A 92 9.19 1.42 6.40
CA GLY A 92 10.55 0.99 6.67
C GLY A 92 10.89 -0.40 6.11
N ALA A 93 9.96 -1.01 5.36
CA ALA A 93 10.16 -2.31 4.74
C ALA A 93 10.70 -2.16 3.32
N ARG A 94 11.67 -2.98 2.92
CA ARG A 94 12.06 -3.05 1.51
C ARG A 94 10.96 -3.72 0.69
N ILE A 95 10.82 -3.31 -0.58
CA ILE A 95 9.86 -3.91 -1.51
C ILE A 95 10.60 -4.72 -2.54
N GLU A 96 10.29 -6.00 -2.66
CA GLU A 96 10.80 -6.91 -3.68
C GLU A 96 9.72 -7.14 -4.74
N LEU A 97 9.97 -6.72 -5.99
CA LEU A 97 9.07 -6.94 -7.12
C LEU A 97 9.42 -8.22 -7.87
N PHE A 98 8.40 -8.98 -8.22
CA PHE A 98 8.53 -10.24 -8.94
C PHE A 98 7.74 -10.26 -10.24
N THR A 99 8.17 -11.13 -11.20
CA THR A 99 7.50 -11.38 -12.49
C THR A 99 6.19 -12.17 -12.29
N THR A 100 5.23 -11.58 -11.61
CA THR A 100 3.92 -12.19 -11.35
C THR A 100 2.85 -11.12 -11.16
N ASP A 101 1.60 -11.56 -11.17
CA ASP A 101 0.43 -10.79 -10.77
C ASP A 101 -0.47 -11.65 -9.87
N GLY A 102 -1.63 -11.10 -9.47
CA GLY A 102 -2.58 -11.80 -8.60
C GLY A 102 -3.18 -13.03 -9.26
N ALA A 103 -3.50 -12.98 -10.55
CA ALA A 103 -4.10 -14.09 -11.29
C ALA A 103 -3.12 -15.27 -11.40
N LEU A 104 -1.87 -14.99 -11.74
CA LEU A 104 -0.82 -15.99 -11.86
C LEU A 104 -0.48 -16.59 -10.49
N GLY A 105 -0.51 -15.80 -9.43
CA GLY A 105 -0.33 -16.27 -8.05
C GLY A 105 -1.45 -17.21 -7.62
N ALA A 106 -2.71 -16.86 -7.90
CA ALA A 106 -3.86 -17.70 -7.63
C ALA A 106 -3.82 -19.03 -8.42
N ALA A 107 -3.46 -18.99 -9.71
CA ALA A 107 -3.29 -20.17 -10.54
C ALA A 107 -2.22 -21.13 -9.99
N ARG A 108 -1.08 -20.60 -9.53
CA ARG A 108 -0.04 -21.43 -8.89
C ARG A 108 -0.52 -22.04 -7.58
N GLY A 109 -1.27 -21.27 -6.76
CA GLY A 109 -1.88 -21.78 -5.54
C GLY A 109 -2.86 -22.92 -5.79
N ALA A 110 -3.73 -22.76 -6.79
CA ALA A 110 -4.67 -23.81 -7.21
C ALA A 110 -3.94 -25.04 -7.74
N ALA A 111 -2.92 -24.89 -8.58
CA ALA A 111 -2.11 -25.97 -9.11
C ALA A 111 -1.35 -26.75 -8.02
N LEU A 112 -0.87 -26.05 -6.98
CA LEU A 112 -0.27 -26.67 -5.81
C LEU A 112 -1.31 -27.47 -5.02
N GLY A 113 -2.51 -26.91 -4.78
CA GLY A 113 -3.63 -27.60 -4.11
C GLY A 113 -4.13 -28.81 -4.87
N ALA A 114 -4.13 -28.77 -6.20
CA ALA A 114 -4.50 -29.89 -7.07
C ALA A 114 -3.38 -30.96 -7.22
N GLY A 115 -2.21 -30.76 -6.59
CA GLY A 115 -1.08 -31.68 -6.66
C GLY A 115 -0.31 -31.67 -7.99
N TYR A 116 -0.55 -30.70 -8.86
CA TYR A 116 0.24 -30.47 -10.08
C TYR A 116 1.69 -30.16 -9.74
N TYR A 117 1.92 -29.24 -8.81
CA TYR A 117 3.22 -29.01 -8.19
C TYR A 117 3.31 -29.82 -6.88
N LYS A 118 4.45 -30.47 -6.66
CA LYS A 118 4.68 -31.29 -5.45
C LYS A 118 5.10 -30.45 -4.26
N THR A 119 5.74 -29.31 -4.50
CA THR A 119 6.25 -28.41 -3.46
C THR A 119 6.00 -26.94 -3.81
N ARG A 120 6.02 -26.07 -2.78
CA ARG A 120 6.00 -24.62 -2.98
C ARG A 120 7.19 -24.15 -3.81
N GLY A 121 8.39 -24.70 -3.57
CA GLY A 121 9.59 -24.36 -4.33
C GLY A 121 9.39 -24.58 -5.83
N GLU A 122 8.78 -25.69 -6.21
CA GLU A 122 8.47 -26.02 -7.61
C GLU A 122 7.45 -25.05 -8.22
N ALA A 123 6.38 -24.72 -7.49
CA ALA A 123 5.33 -23.81 -7.95
C ALA A 123 5.87 -22.37 -8.19
N PHE A 124 6.90 -21.96 -7.46
CA PHE A 124 7.48 -20.62 -7.52
C PHE A 124 8.87 -20.55 -8.16
N ALA A 125 9.41 -21.67 -8.68
CA ALA A 125 10.75 -21.73 -9.27
C ALA A 125 10.95 -20.77 -10.46
N ALA A 126 9.89 -20.46 -11.21
CA ALA A 126 9.93 -19.54 -12.35
C ALA A 126 9.80 -18.05 -11.93
N LEU A 127 9.58 -17.74 -10.66
CA LEU A 127 9.53 -16.35 -10.20
C LEU A 127 10.91 -15.71 -10.26
N ARG A 128 11.00 -14.60 -10.98
CA ARG A 128 12.20 -13.77 -11.02
C ARG A 128 11.95 -12.46 -10.29
N ARG A 129 12.89 -12.09 -9.41
CA ARG A 129 12.90 -10.78 -8.79
C ARG A 129 13.38 -9.75 -9.81
N LEU A 130 12.56 -8.73 -10.05
CA LEU A 130 12.81 -7.67 -11.02
C LEU A 130 13.55 -6.50 -10.41
N GLU A 131 13.14 -6.11 -9.20
CA GLU A 131 13.60 -4.89 -8.55
C GLU A 131 13.54 -5.04 -7.03
N VAL A 132 14.39 -4.33 -6.33
CA VAL A 132 14.34 -4.12 -4.88
C VAL A 132 14.31 -2.61 -4.64
N VAL A 133 13.34 -2.14 -3.87
CA VAL A 133 13.22 -0.75 -3.45
C VAL A 133 13.51 -0.70 -1.95
N GLU A 134 14.61 -0.06 -1.59
CA GLU A 134 15.00 0.15 -0.19
C GLU A 134 14.35 1.43 0.36
N PRO A 135 14.03 1.48 1.67
CA PRO A 135 13.50 2.68 2.29
C PRO A 135 14.54 3.81 2.25
N ALA A 136 14.14 4.96 1.68
CA ALA A 136 14.94 6.17 1.68
C ALA A 136 14.55 7.07 2.87
N GLU A 137 15.47 7.92 3.32
CA GLU A 137 15.19 8.90 4.38
C GLU A 137 14.58 10.20 3.85
N ALA A 138 14.75 10.50 2.55
CA ALA A 138 14.15 11.65 1.91
C ALA A 138 12.62 11.64 2.08
N ASP A 139 12.01 12.79 2.31
CA ASP A 139 10.56 12.96 2.46
C ASP A 139 9.88 12.18 3.63
N ARG A 140 10.64 11.43 4.42
CA ARG A 140 10.09 10.57 5.48
C ARG A 140 9.28 11.36 6.51
N GLU A 141 9.81 12.50 6.96
CA GLU A 141 9.14 13.35 7.95
C GLU A 141 7.81 13.87 7.40
N THR A 142 7.80 14.41 6.18
CA THR A 142 6.59 14.91 5.51
C THR A 142 5.54 13.80 5.33
N LEU A 143 5.98 12.61 4.96
CA LEU A 143 5.08 11.46 4.81
C LEU A 143 4.52 10.98 6.16
N GLU A 144 5.32 10.99 7.21
CA GLU A 144 4.89 10.62 8.57
C GLU A 144 3.88 11.62 9.14
N GLU A 145 4.09 12.92 8.92
CA GLU A 145 3.13 13.97 9.27
C GLU A 145 1.82 13.81 8.51
N GLY A 146 1.91 13.56 7.20
CA GLY A 146 0.76 13.27 6.34
C GLY A 146 -0.02 12.05 6.80
N TYR A 147 0.69 10.98 7.17
CA TYR A 147 0.09 9.76 7.70
C TYR A 147 -0.68 10.01 9.01
N ARG A 148 -0.08 10.74 9.96
CA ARG A 148 -0.76 11.08 11.23
C ARG A 148 -2.02 11.93 11.00
N ALA A 149 -1.97 12.88 10.06
CA ALA A 149 -3.14 13.67 9.68
C ALA A 149 -4.23 12.81 9.04
N TRP A 150 -3.82 11.89 8.17
CA TRP A 150 -4.70 10.93 7.51
C TRP A 150 -5.40 9.99 8.51
N VAL A 151 -4.68 9.47 9.50
CA VAL A 151 -5.25 8.62 10.56
C VAL A 151 -6.35 9.37 11.32
N ARG A 152 -6.08 10.60 11.76
CA ARG A 152 -7.10 11.44 12.43
C ARG A 152 -8.35 11.65 11.59
N GLU A 153 -8.19 11.81 10.28
CA GLU A 153 -9.32 11.99 9.36
C GLU A 153 -10.13 10.71 9.20
N VAL A 154 -9.46 9.55 9.14
CA VAL A 154 -10.13 8.25 9.11
C VAL A 154 -10.92 8.01 10.40
N GLU A 155 -10.32 8.31 11.56
CA GLU A 155 -10.98 8.18 12.87
C GLU A 155 -12.26 9.00 12.96
N LYS A 156 -12.23 10.28 12.58
CA LYS A 156 -13.42 11.15 12.52
C LYS A 156 -14.55 10.58 11.65
N ARG A 157 -14.19 9.89 10.57
CA ARG A 157 -15.17 9.27 9.65
C ARG A 157 -15.77 7.98 10.19
N MET A 158 -15.23 7.47 11.28
CA MET A 158 -15.72 6.26 11.95
C MET A 158 -16.61 6.58 13.16
N GLU A 159 -16.68 7.84 13.59
CA GLU A 159 -17.61 8.33 14.63
C GLU A 159 -19.04 8.42 14.06
#